data_e622d4a92bc7968f98686b8728712cbc
#
_entry.id   e622d4a92bc7968f98686b8728712cbc
#
_cell.length_a   1.000
_cell.length_b   1.000
_cell.length_c   1.000
_cell.angle_alpha   90.00
_cell.angle_beta   90.00
_cell.angle_gamma   90.00
#
_symmetry.space_group_name_H-M   'P 1'
#
loop_
_entity.id
_entity.type
_entity.pdbx_description
1 polymer ?
#
loop_
_entity_poly.entity_id
_entity_poly.type
_entity_poly.pdbx_seq_one_letter_code
_entity_poly.pdbx_strand_id
1 'polypeptide(L)'
;MERELLRNRKATEQRLLSAIQELIEESGFEKLGINAVASKAGVSKMLIYRYFGSLDGLVAAYIEQYDFWINFKSNLPKKEGLENFIKEMFHCQIAVLRGNYTLRRLYRWEFMSGNKFIKDLRRQREDKGVWL
;
A
#
# COMPACT_ATOMS: atom_id res chain seq x y z
N MET A 1 19.48 -16.02 -15.28
CA MET A 1 18.47 -15.34 -16.11
C MET A 1 17.14 -15.11 -15.37
N GLU A 2 16.57 -16.12 -14.75
CA GLU A 2 15.33 -15.95 -13.93
C GLU A 2 15.51 -14.97 -12.77
N ARG A 3 16.63 -15.04 -12.05
CA ARG A 3 16.92 -14.12 -10.93
C ARG A 3 17.04 -12.67 -11.40
N GLU A 4 17.59 -12.44 -12.58
CA GLU A 4 17.74 -11.11 -13.15
C GLU A 4 16.39 -10.54 -13.59
N LEU A 5 15.54 -11.36 -14.22
CA LEU A 5 14.19 -10.97 -14.62
C LEU A 5 13.33 -10.62 -13.40
N LEU A 6 13.41 -11.42 -12.32
CA LEU A 6 12.69 -11.15 -11.07
C LEU A 6 13.18 -9.87 -10.41
N ARG A 7 14.49 -9.63 -10.41
CA ARG A 7 15.08 -8.42 -9.85
C ARG A 7 14.64 -7.18 -10.64
N ASN A 8 14.61 -7.27 -11.98
CA ASN A 8 14.15 -6.20 -12.84
C ASN A 8 12.66 -5.90 -12.65
N ARG A 9 11.85 -6.93 -12.48
CA ARG A 9 10.43 -6.76 -12.16
C ARG A 9 10.24 -6.03 -10.85
N LYS A 10 10.91 -6.45 -9.77
CA LYS A 10 10.83 -5.80 -8.47
C LYS A 10 11.27 -4.33 -8.54
N ALA A 11 12.34 -4.04 -9.25
CA ALA A 11 12.81 -2.68 -9.43
C ALA A 11 11.77 -1.83 -10.17
N THR A 12 11.13 -2.37 -11.21
CA THR A 12 10.07 -1.69 -11.94
C THR A 12 8.84 -1.45 -11.07
N GLU A 13 8.44 -2.44 -10.29
CA GLU A 13 7.32 -2.32 -9.35
C GLU A 13 7.59 -1.19 -8.34
N GLN A 14 8.79 -1.12 -7.78
CA GLN A 14 9.16 -0.06 -6.84
C GLN A 14 9.17 1.32 -7.50
N ARG A 15 9.62 1.43 -8.73
CA ARG A 15 9.55 2.70 -9.48
C ARG A 15 8.11 3.17 -9.66
N LEU A 16 7.20 2.24 -9.96
CA LEU A 16 5.77 2.56 -10.10
C LEU A 16 5.15 2.98 -8.76
N LEU A 17 5.48 2.30 -7.68
CA LEU A 17 4.99 2.66 -6.34
C LEU A 17 5.52 4.02 -5.90
N SER A 18 6.80 4.32 -6.16
CA SER A 18 7.39 5.62 -5.88
C SER A 18 6.75 6.73 -6.72
N ALA A 19 6.41 6.45 -7.97
CA ALA A 19 5.73 7.39 -8.85
C ALA A 19 4.35 7.80 -8.31
N ILE A 20 3.60 6.85 -7.75
CA ILE A 20 2.32 7.14 -7.09
C ILE A 20 2.52 8.13 -5.95
N GLN A 21 3.50 7.89 -5.09
CA GLN A 21 3.80 8.77 -3.96
C GLN A 21 4.14 10.18 -4.44
N GLU A 22 5.06 10.30 -5.37
CA GLU A 22 5.50 11.60 -5.90
C GLU A 22 4.35 12.37 -6.56
N LEU A 23 3.53 11.71 -7.37
CA LEU A 23 2.40 12.36 -8.03
C LEU A 23 1.35 12.84 -7.04
N ILE A 24 1.04 12.07 -6.01
CA ILE A 24 0.08 12.47 -4.99
C ILE A 24 0.62 13.65 -4.18
N GLU A 25 1.90 13.66 -3.84
CA GLU A 25 2.54 14.76 -3.11
C GLU A 25 2.60 16.04 -3.95
N GLU A 26 2.90 15.94 -5.25
CA GLU A 26 3.05 17.09 -6.14
C GLU A 26 1.72 17.66 -6.62
N SER A 27 0.77 16.81 -6.99
CA SER A 27 -0.42 17.21 -7.74
C SER A 27 -1.74 16.77 -7.13
N GLY A 28 -1.69 16.00 -6.05
CA GLY A 28 -2.88 15.44 -5.41
C GLY A 28 -3.41 14.20 -6.10
N PHE A 29 -4.28 13.50 -5.38
CA PHE A 29 -4.87 12.23 -5.83
C PHE A 29 -5.69 12.37 -7.11
N GLU A 30 -6.34 13.51 -7.29
CA GLU A 30 -7.25 13.75 -8.42
C GLU A 30 -6.56 13.72 -9.78
N LYS A 31 -5.27 14.03 -9.83
CA LYS A 31 -4.47 14.00 -11.05
C LYS A 31 -3.76 12.65 -11.28
N LEU A 32 -4.00 11.69 -10.43
CA LEU A 32 -3.43 10.36 -10.57
C LEU A 32 -4.11 9.63 -11.73
N GLY A 33 -3.33 9.22 -12.71
CA GLY A 33 -3.81 8.48 -13.87
C GLY A 33 -2.73 7.57 -14.40
N ILE A 34 -3.12 6.58 -15.20
CA ILE A 34 -2.19 5.55 -15.68
C ILE A 34 -1.05 6.14 -16.53
N ASN A 35 -1.36 7.10 -17.39
CA ASN A 35 -0.35 7.74 -18.24
C ASN A 35 0.62 8.60 -17.40
N ALA A 36 0.10 9.33 -16.42
CA ALA A 36 0.91 10.14 -15.51
C ALA A 36 1.87 9.27 -14.70
N VAL A 37 1.38 8.15 -14.18
CA VAL A 37 2.21 7.20 -13.40
C VAL A 37 3.29 6.58 -14.28
N ALA A 38 2.93 6.10 -15.47
CA ALA A 38 3.89 5.50 -16.40
C ALA A 38 4.98 6.49 -16.80
N SER A 39 4.59 7.72 -17.12
CA SER A 39 5.52 8.80 -17.47
C SER A 39 6.45 9.15 -16.30
N LYS A 40 5.91 9.30 -15.10
CA LYS A 40 6.69 9.62 -13.91
C LYS A 40 7.69 8.52 -13.55
N ALA A 41 7.27 7.27 -13.67
CA ALA A 41 8.12 6.10 -13.41
C ALA A 41 9.13 5.84 -14.53
N GLY A 42 8.92 6.39 -15.71
CA GLY A 42 9.76 6.13 -16.87
C GLY A 42 9.62 4.71 -17.41
N VAL A 43 8.40 4.15 -17.34
CA VAL A 43 8.11 2.79 -17.81
C VAL A 43 6.87 2.78 -18.70
N SER A 44 6.71 1.71 -19.48
CA SER A 44 5.52 1.53 -20.31
C SER A 44 4.28 1.27 -19.44
N LYS A 45 3.15 1.89 -19.80
CA LYS A 45 1.87 1.63 -19.12
C LYS A 45 1.43 0.17 -19.21
N MET A 46 1.89 -0.57 -20.23
CA MET A 46 1.61 -1.99 -20.34
C MET A 46 2.15 -2.80 -19.15
N LEU A 47 3.25 -2.35 -18.53
CA LEU A 47 3.79 -3.00 -17.33
C LEU A 47 2.88 -2.81 -16.12
N ILE A 48 2.18 -1.68 -16.04
CA ILE A 48 1.19 -1.47 -14.98
C ILE A 48 0.08 -2.51 -15.11
N TYR A 49 -0.45 -2.70 -16.31
CA TYR A 49 -1.48 -3.71 -16.55
C TYR A 49 -0.98 -5.12 -16.29
N ARG A 50 0.25 -5.42 -16.72
CA ARG A 50 0.82 -6.76 -16.56
C ARG A 50 1.08 -7.12 -15.11
N TYR A 51 1.63 -6.18 -14.31
CA TYR A 51 2.04 -6.46 -12.93
C TYR A 51 0.93 -6.23 -11.92
N PHE A 52 0.04 -5.30 -12.17
CA PHE A 52 -0.97 -4.87 -11.19
C PHE A 52 -2.42 -4.99 -11.68
N GLY A 53 -2.61 -5.27 -12.95
CA GLY A 53 -3.92 -5.43 -13.57
C GLY A 53 -4.62 -4.13 -13.96
N SER A 54 -4.45 -3.08 -13.17
CA SER A 54 -5.06 -1.77 -13.39
C SER A 54 -4.37 -0.71 -12.54
N LEU A 55 -4.75 0.55 -12.71
CA LEU A 55 -4.33 1.62 -11.81
C LEU A 55 -4.80 1.36 -10.38
N ASP A 56 -6.05 0.90 -10.21
CA ASP A 56 -6.59 0.57 -8.89
C ASP A 56 -5.79 -0.56 -8.23
N GLY A 57 -5.35 -1.55 -9.00
CA GLY A 57 -4.48 -2.62 -8.52
C GLY A 57 -3.12 -2.09 -8.06
N LEU A 58 -2.56 -1.12 -8.77
CA LEU A 58 -1.30 -0.47 -8.39
C LEU A 58 -1.47 0.34 -7.09
N VAL A 59 -2.56 1.09 -6.97
CA VAL A 59 -2.89 1.85 -5.75
C VAL A 59 -3.06 0.91 -4.56
N ALA A 60 -3.78 -0.19 -4.75
CA ALA A 60 -3.97 -1.20 -3.72
C ALA A 60 -2.63 -1.83 -3.29
N ALA A 61 -1.72 -2.07 -4.23
CA ALA A 61 -0.39 -2.58 -3.93
C ALA A 61 0.43 -1.59 -3.08
N TYR A 62 0.28 -0.29 -3.34
CA TYR A 62 0.91 0.75 -2.50
C TYR A 62 0.38 0.68 -1.07
N ILE A 63 -0.94 0.63 -0.92
CA ILE A 63 -1.57 0.51 0.41
C ILE A 63 -1.07 -0.76 1.11
N GLU A 64 -1.08 -1.90 0.42
CA GLU A 64 -0.61 -3.17 0.97
C GLU A 64 0.82 -3.09 1.50
N GLN A 65 1.70 -2.41 0.78
CA GLN A 65 3.11 -2.27 1.18
C GLN A 65 3.27 -1.46 2.47
N TYR A 66 2.47 -0.41 2.66
CA TYR A 66 2.63 0.53 3.76
C TYR A 66 1.57 0.39 4.86
N ASP A 67 0.57 -0.46 4.68
CA ASP A 67 -0.49 -0.65 5.65
C ASP A 67 0.03 -1.29 6.94
N PHE A 68 -0.23 -0.63 8.05
CA PHE A 68 0.23 -1.08 9.36
C PHE A 68 -0.32 -2.48 9.70
N TRP A 69 -1.63 -2.68 9.52
CA TRP A 69 -2.29 -3.93 9.93
C TRP A 69 -1.88 -5.12 9.07
N ILE A 70 -1.75 -4.93 7.76
CA ILE A 70 -1.33 -5.98 6.84
C ILE A 70 0.10 -6.42 7.14
N ASN A 71 0.98 -5.46 7.48
CA ASN A 71 2.39 -5.71 7.70
C ASN A 71 2.74 -6.00 9.17
N PHE A 72 1.75 -6.07 10.02
CA PHE A 72 1.95 -6.32 11.44
C PHE A 72 2.46 -7.75 11.67
N LYS A 73 3.62 -7.89 12.31
CA LYS A 73 4.31 -9.17 12.50
C LYS A 73 4.60 -9.53 13.95
N SER A 74 4.01 -8.82 14.90
CA SER A 74 4.25 -9.10 16.32
C SER A 74 3.37 -10.22 16.83
N ASN A 75 3.94 -11.02 17.74
CA ASN A 75 3.15 -11.97 18.52
C ASN A 75 2.46 -11.25 19.67
N LEU A 76 1.24 -11.68 19.99
CA LEU A 76 0.53 -11.13 21.13
C LEU A 76 1.29 -11.43 22.43
N PRO A 77 1.49 -10.43 23.30
CA PRO A 77 2.07 -10.66 24.60
C PRO A 77 1.10 -11.42 25.52
N LYS A 78 1.62 -11.95 26.61
CA LYS A 78 0.79 -12.53 27.66
C LYS A 78 -0.13 -11.48 28.26
N LYS A 79 -1.22 -11.93 28.91
CA LYS A 79 -2.29 -11.09 29.46
C LYS A 79 -1.80 -9.84 30.20
N GLU A 80 -0.70 -9.95 30.95
CA GLU A 80 -0.14 -8.85 31.76
C GLU A 80 0.45 -7.70 30.93
N GLY A 81 0.91 -7.96 29.68
CA GLY A 81 1.46 -6.95 28.80
C GLY A 81 0.50 -6.44 27.74
N LEU A 82 -0.72 -6.95 27.70
CA LEU A 82 -1.65 -6.72 26.60
C LEU A 82 -2.09 -5.25 26.49
N GLU A 83 -2.37 -4.59 27.59
CA GLU A 83 -2.80 -3.20 27.59
C GLU A 83 -1.74 -2.27 27.01
N ASN A 84 -0.51 -2.40 27.47
CA ASN A 84 0.61 -1.59 26.95
C ASN A 84 0.89 -1.91 25.49
N PHE A 85 0.81 -3.17 25.10
CA PHE A 85 0.98 -3.60 23.71
C PHE A 85 -0.05 -2.93 22.80
N ILE A 86 -1.32 -2.93 23.18
CA ILE A 86 -2.40 -2.29 22.40
C ILE A 86 -2.15 -0.80 22.28
N LYS A 87 -1.78 -0.12 23.38
CA LYS A 87 -1.46 1.31 23.35
C LYS A 87 -0.30 1.63 22.41
N GLU A 88 0.78 0.86 22.48
CA GLU A 88 1.92 1.05 21.59
C GLU A 88 1.57 0.79 20.12
N MET A 89 0.76 -0.23 19.86
CA MET A 89 0.28 -0.55 18.53
C MET A 89 -0.50 0.62 17.91
N PHE A 90 -1.42 1.21 18.65
CA PHE A 90 -2.18 2.39 18.20
C PHE A 90 -1.29 3.61 18.03
N HIS A 91 -0.32 3.83 18.92
CA HIS A 91 0.65 4.91 18.78
C HIS A 91 1.49 4.76 17.50
N CYS A 92 1.95 3.56 17.20
CA CYS A 92 2.70 3.27 15.98
C CYS A 92 1.86 3.53 14.73
N GLN A 93 0.60 3.09 14.74
CA GLN A 93 -0.32 3.35 13.62
C GLN A 93 -0.54 4.85 13.41
N ILE A 94 -0.76 5.60 14.46
CA ILE A 94 -0.93 7.05 14.38
C ILE A 94 0.34 7.71 13.84
N ALA A 95 1.51 7.27 14.28
CA ALA A 95 2.79 7.79 13.80
C ALA A 95 2.97 7.54 12.31
N VAL A 96 2.64 6.33 11.83
CA VAL A 96 2.69 5.99 10.40
C VAL A 96 1.77 6.90 9.60
N LEU A 97 0.53 7.09 10.06
CA LEU A 97 -0.44 7.95 9.37
C LEU A 97 -0.02 9.42 9.37
N ARG A 98 0.56 9.91 10.47
CA ARG A 98 1.07 11.28 10.52
C ARG A 98 2.26 11.51 9.60
N GLY A 99 3.13 10.50 9.48
CA GLY A 99 4.34 10.59 8.66
C GLY A 99 4.12 10.32 7.18
N ASN A 100 2.98 9.78 6.77
CA ASN A 100 2.72 9.39 5.38
C ASN A 100 1.44 10.04 4.84
N TYR A 101 1.63 11.21 4.23
CA TYR A 101 0.55 11.96 3.59
C TYR A 101 -0.15 11.16 2.50
N THR A 102 0.62 10.47 1.67
CA THR A 102 0.10 9.64 0.57
C THR A 102 -0.80 8.54 1.09
N LEU A 103 -0.38 7.84 2.13
CA LEU A 103 -1.18 6.77 2.73
C LEU A 103 -2.51 7.29 3.28
N ARG A 104 -2.51 8.46 3.92
CA ARG A 104 -3.76 9.08 4.39
C ARG A 104 -4.73 9.36 3.24
N ARG A 105 -4.22 9.86 2.13
CA ARG A 105 -5.04 10.14 0.92
C ARG A 105 -5.60 8.85 0.33
N LEU A 106 -4.80 7.81 0.29
CA LEU A 106 -5.21 6.52 -0.25
C LEU A 106 -6.22 5.80 0.64
N TYR A 107 -6.16 5.96 1.93
CA TYR A 107 -7.20 5.45 2.83
C TYR A 107 -8.55 6.12 2.58
N ARG A 108 -8.57 7.41 2.29
CA ARG A 108 -9.81 8.08 1.89
C ARG A 108 -10.38 7.49 0.60
N TRP A 109 -9.53 7.28 -0.39
CA TRP A 109 -9.91 6.62 -1.63
C TRP A 109 -10.49 5.23 -1.37
N GLU A 110 -9.86 4.46 -0.50
CA GLU A 110 -10.30 3.13 -0.11
C GLU A 110 -11.73 3.12 0.43
N PHE A 111 -12.08 4.08 1.29
CA PHE A 111 -13.44 4.18 1.83
C PHE A 111 -14.49 4.45 0.77
N MET A 112 -14.10 5.12 -0.30
CA MET A 112 -15.02 5.51 -1.38
C MET A 112 -15.06 4.50 -2.52
N SER A 113 -14.18 3.52 -2.53
CA SER A 113 -14.04 2.54 -3.61
C SER A 113 -14.56 1.18 -3.20
N GLY A 114 -15.25 0.49 -4.11
CA GLY A 114 -15.80 -0.85 -3.89
C GLY A 114 -15.23 -1.91 -4.83
N ASN A 115 -14.05 -1.69 -5.42
CA ASN A 115 -13.49 -2.64 -6.38
C ASN A 115 -12.87 -3.88 -5.69
N LYS A 116 -12.53 -4.88 -6.50
CA LYS A 116 -12.01 -6.17 -6.01
C LYS A 116 -10.69 -6.04 -5.23
N PHE A 117 -9.84 -5.08 -5.60
CA PHE A 117 -8.55 -4.88 -4.93
C PHE A 117 -8.75 -4.39 -3.50
N ILE A 118 -9.75 -3.55 -3.28
CA ILE A 118 -10.12 -3.07 -1.94
C ILE A 118 -10.69 -4.21 -1.10
N LYS A 119 -11.51 -5.07 -1.70
CA LYS A 119 -12.04 -6.26 -1.01
C LYS A 119 -10.91 -7.17 -0.56
N ASP A 120 -9.88 -7.35 -1.39
CA ASP A 120 -8.71 -8.15 -1.05
C ASP A 120 -7.91 -7.53 0.11
N LEU A 121 -7.72 -6.21 0.11
CA LEU A 121 -7.07 -5.50 1.21
C LEU A 121 -7.83 -5.67 2.53
N ARG A 122 -9.14 -5.51 2.50
CA ARG A 122 -10.00 -5.71 3.68
C ARG A 122 -9.89 -7.13 4.21
N ARG A 123 -9.91 -8.12 3.32
CA ARG A 123 -9.74 -9.52 3.70
C ARG A 123 -8.40 -9.77 4.37
N GLN A 124 -7.32 -9.22 3.85
CA GLN A 124 -6.00 -9.36 4.46
C GLN A 124 -5.96 -8.78 5.86
N ARG A 125 -6.60 -7.63 6.09
CA ARG A 125 -6.71 -7.03 7.42
C ARG A 125 -7.56 -7.87 8.38
N GLU A 126 -8.67 -8.40 7.88
CA GLU A 126 -9.54 -9.29 8.66
C GLU A 126 -8.81 -10.56 9.06
N ASP A 127 -8.08 -11.17 8.14
CA ASP A 127 -7.28 -12.37 8.42
C ASP A 127 -6.23 -12.10 9.50
N LYS A 128 -5.60 -10.93 9.49
CA LYS A 128 -4.68 -10.51 10.55
C LYS A 128 -5.43 -10.28 11.88
N GLY A 129 -6.60 -9.66 11.81
CA GLY A 129 -7.43 -9.36 12.98
C GLY A 129 -7.95 -10.59 13.72
N VAL A 130 -8.20 -11.68 13.01
CA VAL A 130 -8.63 -12.95 13.62
C VAL A 130 -7.60 -13.49 14.63
N TRP A 131 -6.33 -13.18 14.43
CA TRP A 131 -5.24 -13.59 15.32
C TRP A 131 -5.00 -12.62 16.49
N LEU A 132 -5.67 -11.49 16.49
CA LEU A 132 -5.65 -10.49 17.55
C LEU A 132 -6.84 -10.68 18.51
#